data_2ad1555172128053be63d83c64e7e8af
#
_entry.id   2ad1555172128053be63d83c64e7e8af
#
_cell.length_a   1.000
_cell.length_b   1.000
_cell.length_c   1.000
_cell.angle_alpha   90.00
_cell.angle_beta   90.00
_cell.angle_gamma   90.00
#
_symmetry.space_group_name_H-M   'P 1'
#
loop_
_entity.id
_entity.type
_entity.pdbx_description
1 polymer ?
#
loop_
_entity_poly.entity_id
_entity_poly.type
_entity_poly.pdbx_seq_one_letter_code
_entity_poly.pdbx_strand_id
1 'polypeptide(L)' 'MQKKKRVFHKGDIKIIIEDYTCSQCKGPCKKYTFVWDGGTKAAVFPYCECNNKK' A
#
# COMPACT_ATOMS: atom_id res chain seq x y z
N MET A 1 9.56 -11.90 -8.65
CA MET A 1 9.31 -11.35 -8.59
C MET A 1 9.35 -10.01 -8.77
N GLN A 2 8.50 -9.33 -9.30
CA GLN A 2 8.55 -8.08 -9.48
C GLN A 2 7.79 -7.36 -8.51
N LYS A 3 8.26 -6.49 -7.74
CA LYS A 3 7.56 -5.72 -6.84
C LYS A 3 7.37 -4.41 -7.43
N LYS A 4 6.18 -3.96 -7.73
CA LYS A 4 5.93 -2.67 -8.30
C LYS A 4 5.62 -1.71 -7.22
N LYS A 5 6.22 -0.56 -7.24
CA LYS A 5 6.00 0.46 -6.26
C LYS A 5 5.73 1.76 -6.97
N ARG A 6 4.63 2.41 -6.67
CA ARG A 6 4.30 3.67 -7.29
C ARG A 6 4.24 4.74 -6.23
N VAL A 7 4.68 5.92 -6.55
CA VAL A 7 4.69 7.01 -5.61
C VAL A 7 3.98 8.18 -6.25
N PHE A 8 2.97 8.70 -5.55
CA PHE A 8 2.22 9.82 -6.04
C PHE A 8 2.32 10.96 -5.04
N HIS A 9 2.31 12.17 -5.53
CA HIS A 9 2.34 13.32 -4.65
C HIS A 9 1.08 14.12 -4.91
N LYS A 10 0.39 14.48 -3.85
CA LYS A 10 -0.78 15.30 -4.01
C LYS A 10 -0.74 16.33 -2.93
N GLY A 11 -0.41 17.56 -3.25
CA GLY A 11 -0.26 18.60 -2.25
C GLY A 11 0.87 18.24 -1.33
N ASP A 12 0.57 18.19 -0.08
CA ASP A 12 1.59 17.86 0.90
C ASP A 12 1.59 16.38 1.25
N ILE A 13 0.81 15.58 0.56
CA ILE A 13 0.71 14.19 0.90
C ILE A 13 1.42 13.36 -0.13
N LYS A 14 2.18 12.38 0.34
CA LYS A 14 2.86 11.46 -0.54
C LYS A 14 2.19 10.13 -0.39
N ILE A 15 1.78 9.52 -1.47
CA ILE A 15 1.09 8.26 -1.44
C ILE A 15 1.95 7.21 -2.10
N ILE A 16 2.26 6.14 -1.39
CA ILE A 16 3.09 5.07 -1.92
C ILE A 16 2.23 3.83 -2.01
N ILE A 17 2.15 3.26 -3.20
CA ILE A 17 1.37 2.06 -3.40
C ILE A 17 2.33 0.94 -3.75
N GLU A 18 2.32 -0.13 -2.97
CA GLU A 18 3.20 -1.24 -3.19
C GLU A 18 2.41 -2.49 -3.41
N ASP A 19 2.86 -3.34 -4.31
CA ASP A 19 2.23 -4.61 -4.54
C ASP A 19 2.97 -5.67 -3.74
N TYR A 20 2.25 -6.55 -3.11
CA TYR A 20 2.92 -7.62 -2.37
C TYR A 20 1.98 -8.83 -2.36
N THR A 21 2.51 -9.95 -1.96
CA THR A 21 1.74 -11.18 -1.94
C THR A 21 1.29 -11.49 -0.53
N CYS A 22 0.01 -11.73 -0.38
CA CYS A 22 -0.50 -12.04 0.93
C CYS A 22 0.00 -13.40 1.38
N SER A 23 0.45 -13.50 2.60
CA SER A 23 0.97 -14.77 3.06
C SER A 23 -0.15 -15.70 3.44
N GLN A 24 -1.36 -15.21 3.57
CA GLN A 24 -2.43 -16.11 3.94
C GLN A 24 -3.15 -16.63 2.73
N CYS A 25 -3.53 -15.81 1.81
CA CYS A 25 -4.26 -16.30 0.67
C CYS A 25 -3.36 -16.37 -0.56
N LYS A 26 -2.12 -15.94 -0.42
CA LYS A 26 -1.18 -16.02 -1.50
C LYS A 26 -1.66 -15.31 -2.73
N GLY A 27 -2.54 -14.34 -2.58
CA GLY A 27 -3.05 -13.60 -3.71
C GLY A 27 -2.40 -12.24 -3.79
N PRO A 28 -2.71 -11.49 -4.82
CA PRO A 28 -2.11 -10.16 -4.99
C PRO A 28 -2.74 -9.18 -4.02
N CYS A 29 -1.94 -8.44 -3.33
CA CYS A 29 -2.41 -7.43 -2.39
C CYS A 29 -1.72 -6.14 -2.63
N LYS A 30 -2.25 -5.07 -2.08
CA LYS A 30 -1.65 -3.78 -2.23
C LYS A 30 -1.55 -3.12 -0.87
N LYS A 31 -0.52 -2.35 -0.71
CA LYS A 31 -0.33 -1.63 0.54
C LYS A 31 -0.23 -0.16 0.22
N TYR A 32 -1.09 0.64 0.83
CA TYR A 32 -1.10 2.07 0.60
C TYR A 32 -0.48 2.75 1.80
N THR A 33 0.53 3.54 1.56
CA THR A 33 1.19 4.28 2.62
C THR A 33 1.00 5.76 2.35
N PHE A 34 0.43 6.46 3.31
CA PHE A 34 0.22 7.89 3.17
C PHE A 34 1.19 8.60 4.11
N VAL A 35 1.98 9.52 3.58
CA VAL A 35 2.94 10.23 4.39
C VAL A 35 2.65 11.72 4.23
N TRP A 36 2.55 12.41 5.33
CA TRP A 36 2.32 13.83 5.27
C TRP A 36 3.06 14.51 6.40
N ASP A 37 2.91 15.83 6.46
CA ASP A 37 3.56 16.62 7.51
C ASP A 37 5.06 16.48 7.40
N GLY A 38 5.59 16.54 6.20
CA GLY A 38 7.03 16.48 6.04
C GLY A 38 7.63 15.16 6.40
N GLY A 39 6.84 14.10 6.44
CA GLY A 39 7.40 12.81 6.80
C GLY A 39 7.22 12.50 8.27
N THR A 40 6.65 13.41 9.02
CA THR A 40 6.49 13.16 10.44
C THR A 40 5.34 12.22 10.71
N LYS A 41 4.32 12.23 9.85
CA LYS A 41 3.19 11.37 10.07
C LYS A 41 3.00 10.45 8.91
N ALA A 42 2.61 9.25 9.17
CA ALA A 42 2.39 8.27 8.12
C ALA A 42 1.33 7.29 8.54
N ALA A 43 0.58 6.79 7.57
CA ALA A 43 -0.44 5.80 7.84
C ALA A 43 -0.33 4.73 6.77
N VAL A 44 -0.48 3.48 7.15
CA VAL A 44 -0.36 2.38 6.22
C VAL A 44 -1.66 1.62 6.21
N PHE A 45 -2.20 1.40 5.00
CA PHE A 45 -3.47 0.70 4.87
C PHE A 45 -3.26 -0.47 3.93
N PRO A 46 -3.09 -1.66 4.46
CA PRO A 46 -2.93 -2.84 3.60
C PRO A 46 -4.29 -3.29 3.08
N TYR A 47 -4.34 -3.69 1.85
CA TYR A 47 -5.59 -4.11 1.26
C TYR A 47 -5.39 -5.44 0.57
N CYS A 48 -6.08 -6.45 1.01
CA CYS A 48 -5.98 -7.77 0.43
C CYS A 48 -7.34 -8.24 0.05
N GLU A 49 -7.44 -8.82 -1.12
CA GLU A 49 -8.71 -9.30 -1.54
C GLU A 49 -9.06 -10.63 -0.92
N CYS A 50 -8.16 -11.26 -0.27
CA CYS A 50 -8.47 -12.54 0.31
C CYS A 50 -9.54 -12.40 1.39
N ASN A 51 -9.71 -11.22 1.89
CA ASN A 51 -10.71 -11.06 2.86
C ASN A 51 -12.06 -11.10 2.27
N ASN A 52 -12.20 -10.80 1.03
CA ASN A 52 -13.46 -10.82 0.40
C ASN A 52 -13.92 -12.14 -0.03
N LYS A 53 -13.12 -13.09 0.10
CA LYS A 53 -13.46 -14.33 -0.29
C LYS A 53 -14.28 -14.88 0.63
N LYS A 54 -15.07 -15.34 0.56
CA LYS A 54 -15.76 -15.87 1.55
C LYS A 54 -16.59 -16.27 1.32
#